data_92a3773b7e4b016d845f7b3d8c5f0b01
#
_entry.id   92a3773b7e4b016d845f7b3d8c5f0b01
#
_cell.length_a   1.000
_cell.length_b   1.000
_cell.length_c   1.000
_cell.angle_alpha   90.00
_cell.angle_beta   90.00
_cell.angle_gamma   90.00
#
_symmetry.space_group_name_H-M   'P 1'
#
loop_
_entity.id
_entity.type
_entity.pdbx_description
1 polymer ?
#
loop_
_entity_poly.entity_id
_entity_poly.type
_entity_poly.pdbx_seq_one_letter_code
_entity_poly.pdbx_strand_id
1 'polypeptide(L)'
;WIGKPLVGGGHEGTIKFISGSITTSASGLITQGEFVLDMNTIKNVDIKPESSAKDLEEHLKSDDFFSVAKYPRANFSILKVTPEPTATDPQRVRVTGLLSIKGITNQIVFPATINRNKESVNVKAELTIDRTKWDIIYNSKTFFSTMKDGLISDEIKILLDLSFPGC
;
A
#
# COMPACT_ATOMS: atom_id res chain seq x y z
N TRP A 1 -1.28 -2.36 6.01
CA TRP A 1 -1.55 -0.92 6.11
C TRP A 1 -1.52 -0.45 7.57
N ILE A 2 -1.10 0.78 7.75
CA ILE A 2 -1.15 1.46 9.04
C ILE A 2 -1.75 2.84 8.81
N GLY A 3 -2.87 3.13 9.48
CA GLY A 3 -3.54 4.43 9.49
C GLY A 3 -3.52 5.02 10.90
N LYS A 4 -3.40 6.33 11.02
CA LYS A 4 -3.32 6.99 12.34
C LYS A 4 -4.27 8.18 12.42
N PRO A 5 -4.97 8.38 13.56
CA PRO A 5 -5.53 9.68 13.89
C PRO A 5 -4.40 10.69 14.13
N LEU A 6 -4.69 11.97 14.09
CA LEU A 6 -3.69 12.99 14.42
C LEU A 6 -3.27 12.96 15.89
N VAL A 7 -4.15 12.48 16.76
CA VAL A 7 -3.92 12.33 18.20
C VAL A 7 -4.34 10.93 18.61
N GLY A 8 -3.46 10.21 19.29
CA GLY A 8 -3.71 8.85 19.79
C GLY A 8 -2.96 7.76 19.00
N GLY A 9 -3.31 6.51 19.28
CA GLY A 9 -2.75 5.33 18.61
C GLY A 9 -3.34 5.14 17.21
N GLY A 10 -2.56 4.57 16.30
CA GLY A 10 -3.04 4.17 14.99
C GLY A 10 -3.61 2.76 15.00
N HIS A 11 -4.23 2.38 13.89
CA HIS A 11 -4.69 1.04 13.63
C HIS A 11 -3.94 0.43 12.45
N GLU A 12 -3.79 -0.89 12.49
CA GLU A 12 -3.10 -1.63 11.43
C GLU A 12 -3.92 -2.82 10.96
N GLY A 13 -3.63 -3.25 9.74
CA GLY A 13 -4.33 -4.37 9.16
C GLY A 13 -3.68 -4.89 7.89
N THR A 14 -4.39 -5.80 7.23
CA THR A 14 -3.92 -6.47 6.03
C THR A 14 -4.88 -6.29 4.86
N ILE A 15 -4.36 -6.44 3.66
CA ILE A 15 -5.11 -6.57 2.40
C ILE A 15 -4.42 -7.69 1.61
N LYS A 16 -5.20 -8.58 1.00
CA LYS A 16 -4.66 -9.71 0.23
C LYS A 16 -4.49 -9.33 -1.24
N PHE A 17 -3.51 -9.93 -1.87
CA PHE A 17 -3.37 -9.90 -3.31
C PHE A 17 -4.31 -10.90 -3.98
N ILE A 18 -4.91 -10.51 -5.10
CA ILE A 18 -5.57 -11.41 -6.05
C ILE A 18 -4.52 -12.04 -6.95
N SER A 19 -3.58 -11.21 -7.44
CA SER A 19 -2.49 -11.62 -8.31
C SER A 19 -1.31 -10.68 -8.18
N GLY A 20 -0.12 -11.18 -8.51
CA GLY A 20 1.10 -10.40 -8.62
C GLY A 20 2.07 -11.11 -9.56
N SER A 21 2.68 -10.36 -10.44
CA SER A 21 3.70 -10.84 -11.36
C SER A 21 4.83 -9.82 -11.52
N ILE A 22 6.02 -10.31 -11.77
CA ILE A 22 7.18 -9.50 -12.13
C ILE A 22 7.84 -10.09 -13.37
N THR A 23 8.38 -9.22 -14.22
CA THR A 23 9.23 -9.59 -15.36
C THR A 23 10.64 -9.11 -15.07
N THR A 24 11.61 -9.96 -15.39
CA THR A 24 13.03 -9.64 -15.20
C THR A 24 13.78 -9.67 -16.53
N SER A 25 14.79 -8.82 -16.64
CA SER A 25 15.76 -8.85 -17.76
C SER A 25 16.71 -10.05 -17.62
N ALA A 26 17.49 -10.33 -18.66
CA ALA A 26 18.54 -11.35 -18.62
C ALA A 26 19.60 -11.08 -17.53
N SER A 27 19.83 -9.82 -17.15
CA SER A 27 20.68 -9.45 -16.01
C SER A 27 20.00 -9.58 -14.65
N GLY A 28 18.73 -10.01 -14.67
CA GLY A 28 17.94 -10.23 -13.46
C GLY A 28 17.30 -8.94 -12.91
N LEU A 29 17.38 -7.78 -13.51
CA LEU A 29 16.69 -6.58 -13.05
C LEU A 29 15.17 -6.71 -13.30
N ILE A 30 14.35 -6.31 -12.34
CA ILE A 30 12.90 -6.21 -12.55
C ILE A 30 12.65 -5.06 -13.54
N THR A 31 11.96 -5.38 -14.62
CA THR A 31 11.64 -4.42 -15.70
C THR A 31 10.16 -4.03 -15.71
N GLN A 32 9.29 -4.95 -15.27
CA GLN A 32 7.84 -4.75 -15.18
C GLN A 32 7.29 -5.50 -13.98
N GLY A 33 6.10 -5.13 -13.56
CA GLY A 33 5.34 -5.85 -12.54
C GLY A 33 3.92 -5.34 -12.47
N GLU A 34 3.00 -6.26 -12.26
CA GLU A 34 1.57 -5.97 -12.15
C GLU A 34 1.02 -6.65 -10.90
N PHE A 35 0.26 -5.90 -10.11
CA PHE A 35 -0.27 -6.36 -8.84
C PHE A 35 -1.73 -5.94 -8.71
N VAL A 36 -2.58 -6.86 -8.28
CA VAL A 36 -3.99 -6.62 -8.02
C VAL A 36 -4.30 -7.00 -6.58
N LEU A 37 -4.83 -6.05 -5.82
CA LEU A 37 -5.24 -6.23 -4.43
C LEU A 37 -6.76 -6.40 -4.37
N ASP A 38 -7.22 -7.30 -3.49
CA ASP A 38 -8.64 -7.48 -3.18
C ASP A 38 -9.05 -6.57 -2.01
N MET A 39 -9.70 -5.46 -2.31
CA MET A 39 -10.13 -4.49 -1.31
C MET A 39 -11.23 -5.04 -0.38
N ASN A 40 -11.95 -6.10 -0.77
CA ASN A 40 -12.91 -6.78 0.11
C ASN A 40 -12.20 -7.46 1.29
N THR A 41 -10.92 -7.78 1.15
CA THR A 41 -10.12 -8.45 2.19
C THR A 41 -9.46 -7.49 3.19
N ILE A 42 -9.79 -6.20 3.15
CA ILE A 42 -9.36 -5.25 4.19
C ILE A 42 -9.77 -5.81 5.54
N LYS A 43 -8.77 -6.02 6.40
CA LYS A 43 -8.95 -6.58 7.73
C LYS A 43 -8.10 -5.82 8.74
N ASN A 44 -8.69 -5.51 9.89
CA ASN A 44 -7.98 -4.98 11.05
C ASN A 44 -7.37 -6.14 11.86
N VAL A 45 -6.20 -5.93 12.49
CA VAL A 45 -5.50 -6.97 13.25
C VAL A 45 -5.17 -6.60 14.69
N ASP A 46 -5.41 -5.35 15.08
CA ASP A 46 -5.00 -4.81 16.38
C ASP A 46 -6.18 -4.48 17.33
N ILE A 47 -7.38 -4.23 16.80
CA ILE A 47 -8.55 -3.86 17.62
C ILE A 47 -9.19 -5.08 18.26
N LYS A 48 -9.58 -4.92 19.52
CA LYS A 48 -10.43 -5.88 20.26
C LYS A 48 -11.50 -5.12 21.04
N PRO A 49 -12.71 -5.68 21.19
CA PRO A 49 -13.17 -6.99 20.67
C PRO A 49 -13.33 -7.00 19.14
N GLU A 50 -13.51 -8.17 18.57
CA GLU A 50 -13.64 -8.36 17.09
C GLU A 50 -14.82 -7.58 16.49
N SER A 51 -15.88 -7.31 17.24
CA SER A 51 -16.97 -6.45 16.79
C SER A 51 -16.50 -5.05 16.42
N SER A 52 -15.67 -4.42 17.25
CA SER A 52 -15.11 -3.09 16.98
C SER A 52 -14.11 -3.09 15.81
N ALA A 53 -13.39 -4.20 15.63
CA ALA A 53 -12.55 -4.39 14.43
C ALA A 53 -13.40 -4.43 13.15
N LYS A 54 -14.55 -5.12 13.18
CA LYS A 54 -15.49 -5.18 12.06
C LYS A 54 -16.11 -3.82 11.74
N ASP A 55 -16.46 -3.05 12.74
CA ASP A 55 -17.00 -1.69 12.55
C ASP A 55 -15.99 -0.82 11.77
N LEU A 56 -14.70 -0.89 12.13
CA LEU A 56 -13.64 -0.20 11.38
C LEU A 56 -13.49 -0.76 9.96
N GLU A 57 -13.50 -2.09 9.79
CA GLU A 57 -13.37 -2.72 8.47
C GLU A 57 -14.52 -2.32 7.52
N GLU A 58 -15.75 -2.28 8.03
CA GLU A 58 -16.93 -1.84 7.27
C GLU A 58 -16.82 -0.36 6.90
N HIS A 59 -16.38 0.49 7.83
CA HIS A 59 -16.17 1.90 7.56
C HIS A 59 -15.08 2.13 6.50
N LEU A 60 -13.95 1.41 6.59
CA LEU A 60 -12.91 1.48 5.56
C LEU A 60 -13.41 1.05 4.18
N LYS A 61 -14.36 0.11 4.11
CA LYS A 61 -14.95 -0.35 2.85
C LYS A 61 -16.05 0.55 2.31
N SER A 62 -16.60 1.44 3.15
CA SER A 62 -17.69 2.35 2.79
C SER A 62 -17.27 3.46 1.81
N ASP A 63 -18.24 4.27 1.37
CA ASP A 63 -18.00 5.40 0.47
C ASP A 63 -17.17 6.53 1.11
N ASP A 64 -17.13 6.60 2.44
CA ASP A 64 -16.28 7.55 3.18
C ASP A 64 -14.78 7.29 2.95
N PHE A 65 -14.41 6.04 2.63
CA PHE A 65 -13.02 5.64 2.41
C PHE A 65 -12.80 5.04 1.02
N PHE A 66 -12.78 3.72 0.92
CA PHE A 66 -12.34 3.05 -0.30
C PHE A 66 -13.46 2.73 -1.30
N SER A 67 -14.74 2.92 -0.94
CA SER A 67 -15.91 2.61 -1.77
C SER A 67 -15.80 1.21 -2.40
N VAL A 68 -15.52 0.20 -1.60
CA VAL A 68 -15.13 -1.14 -2.08
C VAL A 68 -16.22 -1.81 -2.90
N ALA A 69 -17.51 -1.55 -2.60
CA ALA A 69 -18.62 -2.04 -3.41
C ALA A 69 -18.55 -1.59 -4.88
N LYS A 70 -18.03 -0.38 -5.12
CA LYS A 70 -17.85 0.20 -6.46
C LYS A 70 -16.45 -0.09 -7.02
N TYR A 71 -15.44 -0.11 -6.16
CA TYR A 71 -14.03 -0.29 -6.52
C TYR A 71 -13.42 -1.46 -5.74
N PRO A 72 -13.77 -2.72 -6.07
CA PRO A 72 -13.35 -3.88 -5.29
C PRO A 72 -11.86 -4.23 -5.44
N ARG A 73 -11.13 -3.50 -6.30
CA ARG A 73 -9.72 -3.76 -6.58
C ARG A 73 -8.90 -2.48 -6.53
N ALA A 74 -7.68 -2.59 -6.02
CA ALA A 74 -6.61 -1.62 -6.24
C ALA A 74 -5.52 -2.28 -7.11
N ASN A 75 -4.86 -1.49 -7.96
CA ASN A 75 -3.88 -2.00 -8.90
C ASN A 75 -2.58 -1.23 -8.78
N PHE A 76 -1.46 -1.92 -8.92
CA PHE A 76 -0.16 -1.30 -8.99
C PHE A 76 0.65 -1.86 -10.16
N SER A 77 1.16 -0.96 -11.02
CA SER A 77 1.99 -1.30 -12.18
C SER A 77 3.37 -0.67 -12.04
N ILE A 78 4.42 -1.47 -12.15
CA ILE A 78 5.80 -0.98 -12.15
C ILE A 78 6.12 -0.33 -13.50
N LEU A 79 6.55 0.93 -13.49
CA LEU A 79 7.06 1.63 -14.65
C LEU A 79 8.58 1.50 -14.77
N LYS A 80 9.29 1.55 -13.64
CA LYS A 80 10.74 1.54 -13.59
C LYS A 80 11.27 1.08 -12.24
N VAL A 81 12.33 0.29 -12.28
CA VAL A 81 13.15 -0.04 -11.10
C VAL A 81 14.58 0.41 -11.38
N THR A 82 15.12 1.24 -10.49
CA THR A 82 16.49 1.78 -10.62
C THR A 82 17.31 1.36 -9.41
N PRO A 83 18.48 0.74 -9.59
CA PRO A 83 19.40 0.48 -8.49
C PRO A 83 19.76 1.78 -7.74
N GLU A 84 19.69 1.72 -6.40
CA GLU A 84 20.01 2.84 -5.51
C GLU A 84 20.71 2.29 -4.24
N PRO A 85 21.84 1.58 -4.41
CA PRO A 85 22.51 0.93 -3.30
C PRO A 85 23.02 1.94 -2.27
N THR A 86 22.96 1.55 -0.99
CA THR A 86 23.56 2.29 0.12
C THR A 86 24.60 1.43 0.83
N ALA A 87 25.39 2.03 1.71
CA ALA A 87 26.38 1.30 2.50
C ALA A 87 25.76 0.21 3.40
N THR A 88 24.51 0.44 3.85
CA THR A 88 23.78 -0.48 4.73
C THR A 88 22.81 -1.39 4.00
N ASP A 89 22.46 -1.05 2.75
CA ASP A 89 21.55 -1.84 1.91
C ASP A 89 22.05 -1.85 0.44
N PRO A 90 22.94 -2.79 0.09
CA PRO A 90 23.46 -2.92 -1.27
C PRO A 90 22.39 -3.42 -2.29
N GLN A 91 21.27 -3.96 -1.81
CA GLN A 91 20.17 -4.48 -2.61
C GLN A 91 19.02 -3.48 -2.79
N ARG A 92 19.23 -2.26 -2.31
CA ARG A 92 18.22 -1.20 -2.40
C ARG A 92 18.03 -0.75 -3.83
N VAL A 93 16.76 -0.55 -4.17
CA VAL A 93 16.30 0.00 -5.44
C VAL A 93 15.28 1.11 -5.20
N ARG A 94 15.10 1.96 -6.20
CA ARG A 94 13.98 2.89 -6.29
C ARG A 94 12.96 2.34 -7.27
N VAL A 95 11.72 2.16 -6.80
CA VAL A 95 10.60 1.72 -7.61
C VAL A 95 9.75 2.92 -7.97
N THR A 96 9.46 3.08 -9.26
CA THR A 96 8.48 4.05 -9.79
C THR A 96 7.34 3.26 -10.41
N GLY A 97 6.10 3.58 -10.06
CA GLY A 97 4.95 2.87 -10.57
C GLY A 97 3.67 3.69 -10.51
N LEU A 98 2.60 3.13 -11.06
CA LEU A 98 1.25 3.69 -11.05
C LEU A 98 0.40 2.92 -10.05
N LEU A 99 -0.15 3.62 -9.07
CA LEU A 99 -1.08 3.07 -8.09
C LEU A 99 -2.48 3.60 -8.37
N SER A 100 -3.42 2.67 -8.60
CA SER A 100 -4.84 2.98 -8.82
C SER A 100 -5.66 2.54 -7.63
N ILE A 101 -6.35 3.49 -7.00
CA ILE A 101 -7.31 3.28 -5.89
C ILE A 101 -8.56 4.10 -6.19
N LYS A 102 -9.75 3.59 -5.90
CA LYS A 102 -11.03 4.29 -6.17
C LYS A 102 -11.17 4.80 -7.61
N GLY A 103 -10.59 4.11 -8.59
CA GLY A 103 -10.60 4.54 -10.00
C GLY A 103 -9.66 5.70 -10.33
N ILE A 104 -8.90 6.23 -9.37
CA ILE A 104 -7.92 7.30 -9.57
C ILE A 104 -6.53 6.69 -9.61
N THR A 105 -5.73 7.09 -10.59
CA THR A 105 -4.36 6.59 -10.80
C THR A 105 -3.35 7.70 -10.57
N ASN A 106 -2.41 7.46 -9.67
CA ASN A 106 -1.28 8.36 -9.41
C ASN A 106 0.04 7.64 -9.51
N GLN A 107 1.06 8.35 -9.97
CA GLN A 107 2.43 7.86 -9.91
C GLN A 107 2.95 7.96 -8.47
N ILE A 108 3.56 6.87 -8.02
CA ILE A 108 4.26 6.82 -6.74
C ILE A 108 5.71 6.38 -6.94
N VAL A 109 6.56 6.82 -6.01
CA VAL A 109 7.99 6.47 -5.99
C VAL A 109 8.36 6.08 -4.57
N PHE A 110 8.99 4.93 -4.40
CA PHE A 110 9.40 4.44 -3.09
C PHE A 110 10.65 3.57 -3.14
N PRO A 111 11.41 3.47 -2.05
CA PRO A 111 12.52 2.55 -1.93
C PRO A 111 12.01 1.12 -1.67
N ALA A 112 12.74 0.15 -2.18
CA ALA A 112 12.55 -1.27 -1.87
C ALA A 112 13.91 -1.97 -1.77
N THR A 113 13.95 -3.08 -1.03
CA THR A 113 15.08 -4.00 -1.01
C THR A 113 14.69 -5.27 -1.75
N ILE A 114 15.51 -5.68 -2.73
CA ILE A 114 15.26 -6.87 -3.55
C ILE A 114 16.38 -7.89 -3.32
N ASN A 115 16.05 -8.95 -2.59
CA ASN A 115 16.96 -10.07 -2.37
C ASN A 115 16.63 -11.21 -3.35
N ARG A 116 17.65 -11.74 -4.00
CA ARG A 116 17.55 -12.85 -4.96
C ARG A 116 18.42 -14.00 -4.57
N ASN A 117 17.88 -15.18 -4.80
CA ASN A 117 18.63 -16.43 -4.87
C ASN A 117 18.09 -17.28 -6.03
N LYS A 118 18.59 -18.50 -6.19
CA LYS A 118 18.16 -19.41 -7.26
C LYS A 118 16.69 -19.86 -7.13
N GLU A 119 16.11 -19.77 -5.95
CA GLU A 119 14.79 -20.31 -5.64
C GLU A 119 13.72 -19.22 -5.54
N SER A 120 14.11 -17.98 -5.22
CA SER A 120 13.15 -16.89 -4.96
C SER A 120 13.69 -15.50 -5.24
N VAL A 121 12.75 -14.60 -5.51
CA VAL A 121 12.95 -13.14 -5.48
C VAL A 121 12.10 -12.58 -4.35
N ASN A 122 12.73 -12.02 -3.33
CA ASN A 122 12.07 -11.45 -2.16
C ASN A 122 12.14 -9.93 -2.23
N VAL A 123 11.00 -9.27 -2.09
CA VAL A 123 10.88 -7.81 -2.14
C VAL A 123 10.31 -7.30 -0.84
N LYS A 124 11.04 -6.41 -0.17
CA LYS A 124 10.56 -5.68 1.01
C LYS A 124 10.52 -4.20 0.72
N ALA A 125 9.42 -3.56 1.09
CA ALA A 125 9.30 -2.11 0.99
C ALA A 125 8.44 -1.54 2.12
N GLU A 126 8.76 -0.31 2.48
CA GLU A 126 7.95 0.54 3.33
C GLU A 126 7.71 1.84 2.56
N LEU A 127 6.45 2.18 2.36
CA LEU A 127 6.06 3.41 1.66
C LEU A 127 4.92 4.09 2.38
N THR A 128 4.83 5.40 2.18
CA THR A 128 3.74 6.23 2.69
C THR A 128 3.04 6.88 1.51
N ILE A 129 1.73 6.80 1.49
CA ILE A 129 0.89 7.47 0.49
C ILE A 129 0.02 8.53 1.18
N ASP A 130 -0.24 9.62 0.49
CA ASP A 130 -1.23 10.61 0.86
C ASP A 130 -2.59 10.19 0.26
N ARG A 131 -3.50 9.70 1.12
CA ARG A 131 -4.81 9.16 0.74
C ARG A 131 -5.70 10.15 0.01
N THR A 132 -5.51 11.45 0.25
CA THR A 132 -6.31 12.50 -0.38
C THR A 132 -6.12 12.57 -1.89
N LYS A 133 -4.97 12.10 -2.40
CA LYS A 133 -4.71 11.99 -3.84
C LYS A 133 -5.59 10.97 -4.56
N TRP A 134 -6.28 10.10 -3.82
CA TRP A 134 -7.26 9.14 -4.32
C TRP A 134 -8.68 9.45 -3.85
N ASP A 135 -8.97 10.72 -3.53
CA ASP A 135 -10.28 11.20 -3.07
C ASP A 135 -10.78 10.45 -1.81
N ILE A 136 -9.85 10.10 -0.91
CA ILE A 136 -10.17 9.56 0.40
C ILE A 136 -9.97 10.68 1.41
N ILE A 137 -10.99 11.52 1.55
CA ILE A 137 -10.91 12.80 2.29
C ILE A 137 -11.61 12.79 3.65
N TYR A 138 -12.28 11.69 4.03
CA TYR A 138 -13.00 11.60 5.30
C TYR A 138 -12.11 12.02 6.49
N ASN A 139 -12.58 13.00 7.27
CA ASN A 139 -11.85 13.59 8.39
C ASN A 139 -10.38 13.94 8.10
N SER A 140 -10.08 14.31 6.85
CA SER A 140 -8.73 14.75 6.46
C SER A 140 -8.41 16.12 7.06
N LYS A 141 -7.22 16.26 7.63
CA LYS A 141 -6.71 17.53 8.13
C LYS A 141 -6.66 18.60 7.03
N THR A 142 -6.31 18.21 5.83
CA THR A 142 -6.21 19.12 4.68
C THR A 142 -7.56 19.71 4.29
N PHE A 143 -8.65 18.93 4.38
CA PHE A 143 -9.99 19.36 3.96
C PHE A 143 -10.85 19.86 5.12
N PHE A 144 -10.59 19.43 6.34
CA PHE A 144 -11.39 19.74 7.54
C PHE A 144 -10.58 20.41 8.64
N SER A 145 -9.68 21.34 8.30
CA SER A 145 -8.75 22.00 9.23
C SER A 145 -9.41 22.74 10.39
N THR A 146 -10.70 23.03 10.31
CA THR A 146 -11.48 23.71 11.37
C THR A 146 -12.04 22.75 12.42
N MET A 147 -12.03 21.45 12.17
CA MET A 147 -12.44 20.43 13.16
C MET A 147 -11.41 20.34 14.28
N LYS A 148 -11.89 20.29 15.53
CA LYS A 148 -11.01 20.18 16.70
C LYS A 148 -10.66 18.74 17.04
N ASP A 149 -11.58 17.81 16.77
CA ASP A 149 -11.46 16.39 17.16
C ASP A 149 -11.78 15.47 15.97
N GLY A 150 -11.31 14.24 16.05
CA GLY A 150 -11.63 13.19 15.09
C GLY A 150 -10.89 13.25 13.76
N LEU A 151 -9.90 14.15 13.61
CA LEU A 151 -9.09 14.22 12.39
C LEU A 151 -8.19 13.00 12.25
N ILE A 152 -8.10 12.51 11.00
CA ILE A 152 -7.28 11.36 10.61
C ILE A 152 -6.13 11.87 9.74
N SER A 153 -4.93 11.32 9.96
CA SER A 153 -3.77 11.60 9.11
C SER A 153 -4.09 11.33 7.64
N ASP A 154 -3.62 12.21 6.77
CA ASP A 154 -3.72 12.00 5.33
C ASP A 154 -2.74 10.92 4.84
N GLU A 155 -1.77 10.56 5.67
CA GLU A 155 -0.79 9.54 5.38
C GLU A 155 -1.27 8.14 5.77
N ILE A 156 -1.14 7.20 4.83
CA ILE A 156 -1.25 5.76 5.08
C ILE A 156 0.11 5.13 4.80
N LYS A 157 0.64 4.42 5.80
CA LYS A 157 1.86 3.62 5.67
C LYS A 157 1.50 2.23 5.14
N ILE A 158 2.27 1.75 4.18
CA ILE A 158 2.13 0.43 3.58
C ILE A 158 3.43 -0.32 3.75
N LEU A 159 3.34 -1.54 4.28
CA LEU A 159 4.44 -2.48 4.39
C LEU A 159 4.24 -3.60 3.38
N LEU A 160 5.24 -3.87 2.57
CA LEU A 160 5.25 -4.95 1.58
C LEU A 160 6.32 -5.98 1.98
N ASP A 161 5.92 -7.24 1.97
CA ASP A 161 6.81 -8.40 2.09
C ASP A 161 6.32 -9.45 1.10
N LEU A 162 6.97 -9.54 -0.06
CA LEU A 162 6.55 -10.35 -1.19
C LEU A 162 7.64 -11.36 -1.55
N SER A 163 7.21 -12.57 -1.91
CA SER A 163 8.10 -13.62 -2.42
C SER A 163 7.57 -14.17 -3.73
N PHE A 164 8.44 -14.25 -4.72
CA PHE A 164 8.17 -14.83 -6.03
C PHE A 164 9.09 -16.04 -6.25
N PRO A 165 8.65 -17.05 -7.00
CA PRO A 165 9.54 -18.14 -7.42
C PRO A 165 10.74 -17.58 -8.20
N GLY A 166 11.91 -18.18 -8.01
CA GLY A 166 13.08 -17.92 -8.85
C GLY A 166 12.85 -18.39 -10.28
N CYS A 167 13.60 -17.80 -11.21
CA CYS A 167 13.60 -18.23 -12.63
C CYS A 167 14.69 -19.28 -12.87
#